data_5c8f79203631f216e8e2667067ec97a1
#
_entry.id   5c8f79203631f216e8e2667067ec97a1
#
_cell.length_a   1.000
_cell.length_b   1.000
_cell.length_c   1.000
_cell.angle_alpha   90.00
_cell.angle_beta   90.00
_cell.angle_gamma   90.00
#
_symmetry.space_group_name_H-M   'P 1'
#
loop_
_entity.id
_entity.type
_entity.pdbx_description
1 polymer ?
#
loop_
_entity_poly.entity_id
_entity_poly.type
_entity_poly.pdbx_seq_one_letter_code
_entity_poly.pdbx_strand_id
1 'polypeptide(L)'
;MTQSSKSVEVQITTSTGTLYGTQIIPASNVPEPGVLIIAGSGPTDRNGNNPLAGQNNSLKLLAEELAGHGIAAIRYDKRGIGESSAAGIEEVDLRFDTYVEDAALWIQQLQADSRFSSVTVIGHSEGSLIGMLATQRTGADAFISIAGSAQTAPQVLRDQLRPRLPEELWQQSEQILAALEQGNTVTSVPPELNTLYRSSVQPYLISWFRHTPSQEIRRLTVPVLIVQGTTDIQVPVSEAQALKMAKPDAELRIIEGMNHVLKAVPLDPEQQNASYSEPTLPVVPELVDGISQFIHSSGMRRESNQSLHRNVPR
;
A
#
# COMPACT_ATOMS: atom_id res chain seq x y z
N MET A 1 5.87 -3.21 29.85
CA MET A 1 6.74 -4.36 29.51
C MET A 1 6.65 -4.50 28.00
N THR A 2 7.72 -4.20 27.28
CA THR A 2 7.77 -4.43 25.81
C THR A 2 7.66 -5.92 25.56
N GLN A 3 6.59 -6.37 24.92
CA GLN A 3 6.46 -7.75 24.46
C GLN A 3 7.63 -8.06 23.52
N SER A 4 8.34 -9.14 23.80
CA SER A 4 9.39 -9.63 22.90
C SER A 4 8.73 -10.05 21.57
N SER A 5 9.20 -9.51 20.46
CA SER A 5 8.77 -9.93 19.13
C SER A 5 9.88 -10.66 18.41
N LYS A 6 9.53 -11.60 17.50
CA LYS A 6 10.47 -12.34 16.67
C LYS A 6 10.29 -11.96 15.21
N SER A 7 11.38 -11.52 14.58
CA SER A 7 11.43 -11.28 13.14
C SER A 7 12.00 -12.51 12.44
N VAL A 8 11.34 -12.95 11.36
CA VAL A 8 11.77 -14.10 10.54
C VAL A 8 11.58 -13.77 9.06
N GLU A 9 12.48 -14.28 8.22
CA GLU A 9 12.31 -14.24 6.79
C GLU A 9 11.25 -15.26 6.35
N VAL A 10 10.37 -14.82 5.43
CA VAL A 10 9.32 -15.62 4.84
C VAL A 10 9.38 -15.51 3.32
N GLN A 11 8.87 -16.53 2.62
CA GLN A 11 8.92 -16.54 1.17
C GLN A 11 7.71 -17.24 0.57
N ILE A 12 7.41 -16.87 -0.69
CA ILE A 12 6.41 -17.54 -1.54
C ILE A 12 7.08 -17.89 -2.86
N THR A 13 7.02 -19.16 -3.25
CA THR A 13 7.46 -19.62 -4.57
C THR A 13 6.36 -19.40 -5.59
N THR A 14 6.67 -18.71 -6.68
CA THR A 14 5.79 -18.47 -7.83
C THR A 14 6.36 -19.15 -9.08
N SER A 15 5.62 -19.14 -10.18
CA SER A 15 6.08 -19.72 -11.46
C SER A 15 7.30 -19.02 -12.05
N THR A 16 7.59 -17.78 -11.66
CA THR A 16 8.70 -16.99 -12.18
C THR A 16 9.86 -16.81 -11.19
N GLY A 17 9.72 -17.28 -9.95
CA GLY A 17 10.73 -17.16 -8.91
C GLY A 17 10.14 -16.99 -7.52
N THR A 18 10.98 -16.66 -6.56
CA THR A 18 10.59 -16.56 -5.15
C THR A 18 10.40 -15.10 -4.74
N LEU A 19 9.27 -14.82 -4.12
CA LEU A 19 9.00 -13.56 -3.43
C LEU A 19 9.45 -13.67 -1.98
N TYR A 20 10.17 -12.67 -1.50
CA TYR A 20 10.70 -12.61 -0.14
C TYR A 20 9.99 -11.55 0.69
N GLY A 21 9.81 -11.86 1.96
CA GLY A 21 9.22 -10.96 2.94
C GLY A 21 9.83 -11.14 4.31
N THR A 22 9.53 -10.23 5.21
CA THR A 22 9.88 -10.31 6.62
C THR A 22 8.60 -10.33 7.44
N GLN A 23 8.45 -11.36 8.26
CA GLN A 23 7.36 -11.49 9.22
C GLN A 23 7.85 -11.13 10.61
N ILE A 24 7.12 -10.28 11.31
CA ILE A 24 7.33 -10.01 12.74
C ILE A 24 6.13 -10.53 13.52
N ILE A 25 6.38 -11.32 14.57
CA ILE A 25 5.35 -11.97 15.37
C ILE A 25 5.57 -11.58 16.83
N PRO A 26 4.56 -11.02 17.51
CA PRO A 26 4.58 -10.83 18.96
C PRO A 26 4.72 -12.15 19.70
N ALA A 27 5.33 -12.12 20.88
CA ALA A 27 5.34 -13.30 21.75
C ALA A 27 3.97 -13.46 22.39
N SER A 28 3.19 -14.41 21.90
CA SER A 28 1.84 -14.70 22.37
C SER A 28 1.58 -16.21 22.39
N ASN A 29 0.73 -16.65 23.30
CA ASN A 29 0.24 -18.03 23.39
C ASN A 29 -1.18 -18.20 22.81
N VAL A 30 -1.75 -17.11 22.28
CA VAL A 30 -3.07 -17.08 21.62
C VAL A 30 -2.93 -16.54 20.22
N PRO A 31 -3.83 -16.88 19.30
CA PRO A 31 -3.81 -16.32 17.96
C PRO A 31 -3.97 -14.78 17.99
N GLU A 32 -3.06 -14.08 17.32
CA GLU A 32 -3.03 -12.62 17.23
C GLU A 32 -3.56 -12.15 15.88
N PRO A 33 -4.02 -10.87 15.75
CA PRO A 33 -4.28 -10.31 14.43
C PRO A 33 -3.01 -10.28 13.57
N GLY A 34 -3.14 -10.62 12.29
CA GLY A 34 -2.07 -10.52 11.30
C GLY A 34 -2.33 -9.43 10.28
N VAL A 35 -1.30 -8.72 9.85
CA VAL A 35 -1.41 -7.72 8.78
C VAL A 35 -0.44 -8.02 7.64
N LEU A 36 -0.89 -7.75 6.40
CA LEU A 36 -0.02 -7.62 5.24
C LEU A 36 0.19 -6.15 4.94
N ILE A 37 1.44 -5.68 4.88
CA ILE A 37 1.79 -4.30 4.52
C ILE A 37 2.33 -4.28 3.09
N ILE A 38 1.68 -3.50 2.22
CA ILE A 38 1.98 -3.36 0.80
C ILE A 38 2.62 -2.00 0.54
N ALA A 39 3.84 -2.00 0.01
CA ALA A 39 4.60 -0.80 -0.29
C ALA A 39 4.03 0.01 -1.47
N GLY A 40 4.38 1.29 -1.53
CA GLY A 40 4.02 2.22 -2.59
C GLY A 40 4.70 1.96 -3.94
N SER A 41 4.58 2.92 -4.86
CA SER A 41 5.03 2.83 -6.26
C SER A 41 6.56 2.75 -6.42
N GLY A 42 6.97 2.38 -7.62
CA GLY A 42 8.37 2.27 -8.02
C GLY A 42 9.14 1.17 -7.29
N PRO A 43 10.48 1.26 -7.26
CA PRO A 43 11.35 0.24 -6.66
C PRO A 43 11.40 0.35 -5.12
N THR A 44 10.25 0.55 -4.49
CA THR A 44 10.12 0.64 -3.03
C THR A 44 10.13 -0.76 -2.42
N ASP A 45 11.10 -1.02 -1.53
CA ASP A 45 11.28 -2.29 -0.85
C ASP A 45 10.28 -2.50 0.30
N ARG A 46 10.32 -3.67 0.92
CA ARG A 46 9.47 -4.05 2.05
C ARG A 46 9.60 -3.15 3.30
N ASN A 47 10.69 -2.39 3.40
CA ASN A 47 10.94 -1.48 4.51
C ASN A 47 10.42 -0.06 4.26
N GLY A 48 9.99 0.23 3.03
CA GLY A 48 9.59 1.56 2.59
C GLY A 48 10.73 2.38 1.99
N ASN A 49 11.88 1.76 1.75
CA ASN A 49 13.05 2.40 1.16
C ASN A 49 13.00 2.37 -0.36
N ASN A 50 13.49 3.42 -0.98
CA ASN A 50 13.49 3.55 -2.44
C ASN A 50 14.86 4.11 -2.90
N PRO A 51 15.59 3.43 -3.80
CA PRO A 51 16.90 3.88 -4.27
C PRO A 51 16.89 5.28 -4.89
N LEU A 52 15.74 5.74 -5.41
CA LEU A 52 15.58 7.05 -6.05
C LEU A 52 15.09 8.14 -5.07
N ALA A 53 14.55 7.76 -3.91
CA ALA A 53 13.94 8.69 -2.97
C ALA A 53 14.60 8.69 -1.57
N GLY A 54 15.27 7.62 -1.18
CA GLY A 54 16.00 7.52 0.09
C GLY A 54 15.61 6.33 0.96
N GLN A 55 16.29 6.22 2.09
CA GLN A 55 16.08 5.17 3.10
C GLN A 55 15.39 5.78 4.33
N ASN A 56 14.10 5.50 4.52
CA ASN A 56 13.31 6.03 5.62
C ASN A 56 12.78 4.96 6.58
N ASN A 57 12.82 3.68 6.21
CA ASN A 57 12.34 2.55 6.98
C ASN A 57 10.88 2.66 7.47
N SER A 58 10.04 3.47 6.85
CA SER A 58 8.68 3.77 7.35
C SER A 58 7.83 2.51 7.58
N LEU A 59 7.84 1.58 6.63
CA LEU A 59 7.03 0.36 6.73
C LEU A 59 7.64 -0.66 7.71
N LYS A 60 8.97 -0.69 7.82
CA LYS A 60 9.65 -1.49 8.85
C LYS A 60 9.28 -1.01 10.24
N LEU A 61 9.41 0.29 10.50
CA LEU A 61 9.10 0.89 11.80
C LEU A 61 7.61 0.73 12.13
N LEU A 62 6.72 0.91 11.16
CA LEU A 62 5.29 0.66 11.36
C LEU A 62 5.03 -0.79 11.81
N ALA A 63 5.63 -1.77 11.15
CA ALA A 63 5.46 -3.17 11.51
C ALA A 63 6.02 -3.51 12.90
N GLU A 64 7.16 -2.93 13.26
CA GLU A 64 7.79 -3.10 14.59
C GLU A 64 6.91 -2.52 15.70
N GLU A 65 6.35 -1.31 15.49
CA GLU A 65 5.44 -0.69 16.45
C GLU A 65 4.12 -1.48 16.58
N LEU A 66 3.53 -1.95 15.47
CA LEU A 66 2.33 -2.78 15.51
C LEU A 66 2.56 -4.10 16.28
N ALA A 67 3.76 -4.69 16.16
CA ALA A 67 4.12 -5.87 16.93
C ALA A 67 4.15 -5.60 18.44
N GLY A 68 4.55 -4.37 18.85
CA GLY A 68 4.44 -3.90 20.24
C GLY A 68 2.99 -3.83 20.75
N HIS A 69 2.02 -3.71 19.86
CA HIS A 69 0.57 -3.69 20.13
C HIS A 69 -0.10 -5.07 19.96
N GLY A 70 0.66 -6.16 19.85
CA GLY A 70 0.11 -7.52 19.71
C GLY A 70 -0.39 -7.83 18.30
N ILE A 71 0.10 -7.14 17.26
CA ILE A 71 -0.31 -7.34 15.88
C ILE A 71 0.89 -7.86 15.09
N ALA A 72 0.77 -9.08 14.55
CA ALA A 72 1.79 -9.63 13.67
C ALA A 72 1.76 -8.96 12.30
N ALA A 73 2.92 -8.78 11.65
CA ALA A 73 2.98 -8.14 10.34
C ALA A 73 3.88 -8.91 9.36
N ILE A 74 3.44 -9.02 8.11
CA ILE A 74 4.29 -9.36 6.96
C ILE A 74 4.47 -8.12 6.11
N ARG A 75 5.72 -7.86 5.73
CA ARG A 75 6.16 -6.90 4.71
C ARG A 75 6.91 -7.68 3.65
N TYR A 76 6.69 -7.41 2.38
CA TYR A 76 7.34 -8.15 1.30
C TYR A 76 7.88 -7.22 0.22
N ASP A 77 8.92 -7.68 -0.47
CA ASP A 77 9.42 -7.02 -1.66
C ASP A 77 8.54 -7.42 -2.85
N LYS A 78 8.02 -6.41 -3.54
CA LYS A 78 7.28 -6.66 -4.77
C LYS A 78 8.17 -7.37 -5.79
N ARG A 79 7.58 -8.10 -6.70
CA ARG A 79 8.24 -8.79 -7.81
C ARG A 79 9.20 -7.85 -8.54
N GLY A 80 10.44 -8.29 -8.73
CA GLY A 80 11.49 -7.48 -9.35
C GLY A 80 12.19 -6.47 -8.43
N ILE A 81 11.81 -6.39 -7.15
CA ILE A 81 12.33 -5.42 -6.18
C ILE A 81 13.07 -6.15 -5.05
N GLY A 82 14.10 -5.52 -4.50
CA GLY A 82 14.84 -6.00 -3.33
C GLY A 82 15.30 -7.45 -3.48
N GLU A 83 15.03 -8.28 -2.49
CA GLU A 83 15.35 -9.71 -2.53
C GLU A 83 14.47 -10.51 -3.49
N SER A 84 13.29 -9.99 -3.86
CA SER A 84 12.41 -10.57 -4.90
C SER A 84 12.85 -10.20 -6.32
N SER A 85 14.03 -9.64 -6.51
CA SER A 85 14.55 -9.22 -7.85
C SER A 85 14.61 -10.37 -8.83
N ALA A 86 15.00 -11.57 -8.40
CA ALA A 86 15.07 -12.77 -9.23
C ALA A 86 13.69 -13.35 -9.64
N ALA A 87 12.61 -12.92 -8.97
CA ALA A 87 11.24 -13.25 -9.34
C ALA A 87 10.68 -12.27 -10.41
N GLY A 88 11.47 -11.27 -10.81
CA GLY A 88 11.11 -10.32 -11.86
C GLY A 88 10.83 -11.05 -13.18
N ILE A 89 9.88 -10.50 -13.90
CA ILE A 89 9.60 -10.83 -15.29
C ILE A 89 10.11 -9.69 -16.17
N GLU A 90 10.17 -9.89 -17.49
CA GLU A 90 10.51 -8.79 -18.39
C GLU A 90 9.51 -7.63 -18.16
N GLU A 91 10.02 -6.40 -18.12
CA GLU A 91 9.18 -5.23 -17.80
C GLU A 91 7.98 -5.09 -18.74
N VAL A 92 8.14 -5.46 -20.00
CA VAL A 92 7.07 -5.44 -21.01
C VAL A 92 5.91 -6.40 -20.69
N ASP A 93 6.17 -7.44 -19.91
CA ASP A 93 5.20 -8.44 -19.50
C ASP A 93 4.55 -8.10 -18.14
N LEU A 94 5.14 -7.19 -17.37
CA LEU A 94 4.61 -6.76 -16.08
C LEU A 94 3.26 -6.05 -16.25
N ARG A 95 2.32 -6.38 -15.38
CA ARG A 95 1.00 -5.74 -15.27
C ARG A 95 0.75 -5.32 -13.82
N PHE A 96 -0.12 -4.35 -13.63
CA PHE A 96 -0.57 -3.96 -12.29
C PHE A 96 -1.22 -5.14 -11.55
N ASP A 97 -2.02 -5.93 -12.29
CA ASP A 97 -2.66 -7.14 -11.77
C ASP A 97 -1.66 -8.18 -11.25
N THR A 98 -0.43 -8.24 -11.76
CA THR A 98 0.63 -9.13 -11.26
C THR A 98 0.95 -8.82 -9.80
N TYR A 99 1.05 -7.55 -9.43
CA TYR A 99 1.24 -7.14 -8.03
C TYR A 99 0.03 -7.45 -7.14
N VAL A 100 -1.18 -7.35 -7.71
CA VAL A 100 -2.41 -7.73 -7.00
C VAL A 100 -2.45 -9.25 -6.72
N GLU A 101 -2.03 -10.07 -7.69
CA GLU A 101 -1.91 -11.52 -7.54
C GLU A 101 -0.88 -11.90 -6.49
N ASP A 102 0.29 -11.27 -6.52
CA ASP A 102 1.33 -11.48 -5.51
C ASP A 102 0.83 -11.12 -4.10
N ALA A 103 0.15 -9.98 -3.95
CA ALA A 103 -0.44 -9.59 -2.67
C ALA A 103 -1.50 -10.60 -2.19
N ALA A 104 -2.32 -11.13 -3.11
CA ALA A 104 -3.32 -12.15 -2.79
C ALA A 104 -2.67 -13.45 -2.26
N LEU A 105 -1.53 -13.87 -2.81
CA LEU A 105 -0.78 -15.03 -2.30
C LEU A 105 -0.30 -14.82 -0.86
N TRP A 106 0.21 -13.63 -0.53
CA TRP A 106 0.63 -13.29 0.84
C TRP A 106 -0.56 -13.26 1.80
N ILE A 107 -1.72 -12.74 1.38
CA ILE A 107 -2.95 -12.75 2.19
C ILE A 107 -3.39 -14.19 2.46
N GLN A 108 -3.41 -15.05 1.44
CA GLN A 108 -3.78 -16.46 1.57
C GLN A 108 -2.83 -17.22 2.50
N GLN A 109 -1.52 -16.91 2.46
CA GLN A 109 -0.56 -17.49 3.40
C GLN A 109 -0.87 -17.09 4.84
N LEU A 110 -1.21 -15.82 5.10
CA LEU A 110 -1.64 -15.37 6.43
C LEU A 110 -2.94 -16.05 6.87
N GLN A 111 -3.93 -16.16 5.98
CA GLN A 111 -5.22 -16.79 6.27
C GLN A 111 -5.11 -18.30 6.57
N ALA A 112 -4.10 -18.96 5.99
CA ALA A 112 -3.85 -20.40 6.21
C ALA A 112 -3.10 -20.67 7.52
N ASP A 113 -2.53 -19.66 8.16
CA ASP A 113 -1.72 -19.81 9.37
C ASP A 113 -2.58 -19.65 10.63
N SER A 114 -2.76 -20.73 11.37
CA SER A 114 -3.58 -20.77 12.59
C SER A 114 -3.08 -19.88 13.74
N ARG A 115 -1.88 -19.32 13.64
CA ARG A 115 -1.36 -18.33 14.60
C ARG A 115 -2.07 -16.98 14.49
N PHE A 116 -2.82 -16.75 13.40
CA PHE A 116 -3.50 -15.47 13.19
C PHE A 116 -5.02 -15.63 13.33
N SER A 117 -5.63 -14.77 14.15
CA SER A 117 -7.07 -14.73 14.41
C SER A 117 -7.85 -14.01 13.30
N SER A 118 -7.20 -13.06 12.63
CA SER A 118 -7.76 -12.27 11.53
C SER A 118 -6.64 -11.76 10.63
N VAL A 119 -6.98 -11.39 9.38
CA VAL A 119 -6.03 -10.82 8.40
C VAL A 119 -6.52 -9.47 7.92
N THR A 120 -5.76 -8.43 8.20
CA THR A 120 -5.98 -7.07 7.70
C THR A 120 -4.94 -6.73 6.63
N VAL A 121 -5.36 -6.06 5.56
CA VAL A 121 -4.47 -5.56 4.52
C VAL A 121 -4.22 -4.07 4.73
N ILE A 122 -2.95 -3.67 4.79
CA ILE A 122 -2.52 -2.27 4.87
C ILE A 122 -1.83 -1.93 3.54
N GLY A 123 -2.38 -0.99 2.79
CA GLY A 123 -1.76 -0.49 1.57
C GLY A 123 -1.28 0.94 1.73
N HIS A 124 -0.01 1.20 1.40
CA HIS A 124 0.58 2.53 1.40
C HIS A 124 0.69 3.08 -0.02
N SER A 125 0.18 4.29 -0.26
CA SER A 125 0.26 4.97 -1.56
C SER A 125 -0.34 4.11 -2.70
N GLU A 126 0.40 3.77 -3.76
CA GLU A 126 -0.03 2.81 -4.80
C GLU A 126 -0.44 1.45 -4.20
N GLY A 127 0.25 1.01 -3.14
CA GLY A 127 -0.10 -0.20 -2.39
C GLY A 127 -1.52 -0.19 -1.85
N SER A 128 -2.14 0.97 -1.66
CA SER A 128 -3.55 1.10 -1.29
C SER A 128 -4.47 0.49 -2.36
N LEU A 129 -4.26 0.82 -3.64
CA LEU A 129 -5.05 0.24 -4.73
C LEU A 129 -4.78 -1.25 -4.91
N ILE A 130 -3.52 -1.68 -4.83
CA ILE A 130 -3.16 -3.10 -4.84
C ILE A 130 -3.89 -3.83 -3.71
N GLY A 131 -3.87 -3.28 -2.51
CA GLY A 131 -4.52 -3.83 -1.33
C GLY A 131 -6.04 -3.89 -1.46
N MET A 132 -6.70 -2.87 -2.01
CA MET A 132 -8.15 -2.89 -2.29
C MET A 132 -8.52 -4.09 -3.17
N LEU A 133 -7.81 -4.27 -4.28
CA LEU A 133 -8.07 -5.34 -5.25
C LEU A 133 -7.74 -6.72 -4.68
N ALA A 134 -6.64 -6.85 -3.96
CA ALA A 134 -6.26 -8.11 -3.32
C ALA A 134 -7.24 -8.50 -2.20
N THR A 135 -7.73 -7.53 -1.40
CA THR A 135 -8.76 -7.75 -0.38
C THR A 135 -10.07 -8.26 -1.00
N GLN A 136 -10.51 -7.68 -2.12
CA GLN A 136 -11.69 -8.15 -2.85
C GLN A 136 -11.53 -9.60 -3.34
N ARG A 137 -10.34 -9.97 -3.81
CA ARG A 137 -10.06 -11.33 -4.32
C ARG A 137 -9.98 -12.40 -3.24
N THR A 138 -9.48 -12.05 -2.06
CA THR A 138 -9.16 -13.03 -1.01
C THR A 138 -10.17 -13.08 0.13
N GLY A 139 -10.98 -12.02 0.29
CA GLY A 139 -11.88 -11.88 1.43
C GLY A 139 -11.12 -11.69 2.74
N ALA A 140 -10.03 -10.91 2.75
CA ALA A 140 -9.37 -10.48 3.99
C ALA A 140 -10.36 -9.78 4.92
N ASP A 141 -10.09 -9.79 6.22
CA ASP A 141 -11.08 -9.41 7.25
C ASP A 141 -11.28 -7.90 7.40
N ALA A 142 -10.27 -7.09 7.03
CA ALA A 142 -10.32 -5.63 7.05
C ALA A 142 -9.30 -5.04 6.06
N PHE A 143 -9.47 -3.76 5.72
CA PHE A 143 -8.57 -3.04 4.84
C PHE A 143 -8.23 -1.65 5.41
N ILE A 144 -6.96 -1.24 5.26
CA ILE A 144 -6.45 0.07 5.68
C ILE A 144 -5.73 0.72 4.50
N SER A 145 -6.19 1.91 4.11
CA SER A 145 -5.53 2.78 3.13
C SER A 145 -4.72 3.83 3.86
N ILE A 146 -3.41 3.88 3.62
CA ILE A 146 -2.52 4.95 4.12
C ILE A 146 -2.00 5.73 2.93
N ALA A 147 -2.26 7.03 2.88
CA ALA A 147 -1.83 7.92 1.80
C ALA A 147 -2.23 7.41 0.40
N GLY A 148 -3.40 6.79 0.29
CA GLY A 148 -3.94 6.28 -0.97
C GLY A 148 -4.68 7.37 -1.74
N SER A 149 -4.58 7.36 -3.09
CA SER A 149 -5.34 8.26 -3.95
C SER A 149 -6.76 7.73 -4.19
N ALA A 150 -7.72 8.63 -4.33
CA ALA A 150 -9.07 8.36 -4.83
C ALA A 150 -9.16 8.47 -6.35
N GLN A 151 -8.29 9.28 -6.93
CA GLN A 151 -8.20 9.55 -8.36
C GLN A 151 -7.54 8.39 -9.10
N THR A 152 -7.80 8.31 -10.41
CA THR A 152 -7.10 7.38 -11.30
C THR A 152 -5.62 7.76 -11.44
N ALA A 153 -4.76 6.78 -11.69
CA ALA A 153 -3.33 7.03 -11.86
C ALA A 153 -3.00 8.06 -12.95
N PRO A 154 -3.69 8.09 -14.14
CA PRO A 154 -3.46 9.14 -15.12
C PRO A 154 -3.76 10.53 -14.58
N GLN A 155 -4.79 10.70 -13.76
CA GLN A 155 -5.11 12.01 -13.18
C GLN A 155 -4.06 12.44 -12.16
N VAL A 156 -3.62 11.53 -11.30
CA VAL A 156 -2.51 11.80 -10.36
C VAL A 156 -1.24 12.20 -11.09
N LEU A 157 -0.90 11.52 -12.19
CA LEU A 157 0.26 11.87 -13.02
C LEU A 157 0.10 13.26 -13.65
N ARG A 158 -1.10 13.62 -14.13
CA ARG A 158 -1.39 14.97 -14.63
C ARG A 158 -1.13 16.03 -13.57
N ASP A 159 -1.67 15.84 -12.39
CA ASP A 159 -1.55 16.81 -11.29
C ASP A 159 -0.09 16.98 -10.83
N GLN A 160 0.70 15.90 -10.86
CA GLN A 160 2.12 15.94 -10.50
C GLN A 160 3.02 16.51 -11.58
N LEU A 161 2.73 16.26 -12.86
CA LEU A 161 3.61 16.63 -13.98
C LEU A 161 3.32 18.05 -14.49
N ARG A 162 2.06 18.48 -14.53
CA ARG A 162 1.66 19.78 -15.06
C ARG A 162 2.46 20.95 -14.48
N PRO A 163 2.66 21.08 -13.15
CA PRO A 163 3.43 22.18 -12.57
C PRO A 163 4.95 22.07 -12.78
N ARG A 164 5.46 20.90 -13.19
CA ARG A 164 6.90 20.61 -13.27
C ARG A 164 7.46 20.61 -14.68
N LEU A 165 6.60 20.38 -15.69
CA LEU A 165 7.03 20.27 -17.07
C LEU A 165 6.87 21.61 -17.81
N PRO A 166 7.84 21.99 -18.69
CA PRO A 166 7.63 23.03 -19.70
C PRO A 166 6.43 22.69 -20.58
N GLU A 167 5.75 23.72 -21.13
CA GLU A 167 4.50 23.57 -21.86
C GLU A 167 4.58 22.54 -23.01
N GLU A 168 5.66 22.53 -23.77
CA GLU A 168 5.85 21.59 -24.88
C GLU A 168 5.93 20.14 -24.41
N LEU A 169 6.71 19.85 -23.36
CA LEU A 169 6.82 18.51 -22.76
C LEU A 169 5.50 18.09 -22.08
N TRP A 170 4.80 19.04 -21.49
CA TRP A 170 3.47 18.79 -20.91
C TRP A 170 2.47 18.32 -21.98
N GLN A 171 2.40 19.01 -23.12
CA GLN A 171 1.52 18.63 -24.22
C GLN A 171 1.84 17.22 -24.76
N GLN A 172 3.15 16.89 -24.88
CA GLN A 172 3.58 15.56 -25.29
C GLN A 172 3.22 14.50 -24.23
N SER A 173 3.41 14.80 -22.96
CA SER A 173 3.00 13.91 -21.86
C SER A 173 1.49 13.65 -21.88
N GLU A 174 0.68 14.69 -22.10
CA GLU A 174 -0.79 14.56 -22.18
C GLU A 174 -1.23 13.67 -23.35
N GLN A 175 -0.59 13.81 -24.51
CA GLN A 175 -0.87 12.93 -25.66
C GLN A 175 -0.53 11.46 -25.36
N ILE A 176 0.59 11.22 -24.66
CA ILE A 176 0.98 9.85 -24.25
C ILE A 176 -0.03 9.32 -23.25
N LEU A 177 -0.36 10.07 -22.20
CA LEU A 177 -1.35 9.66 -21.19
C LEU A 177 -2.69 9.32 -21.83
N ALA A 178 -3.20 10.17 -22.73
CA ALA A 178 -4.47 9.93 -23.41
C ALA A 178 -4.45 8.66 -24.27
N ALA A 179 -3.31 8.36 -24.93
CA ALA A 179 -3.18 7.11 -25.68
C ALA A 179 -3.18 5.88 -24.76
N LEU A 180 -2.41 5.94 -23.67
CA LEU A 180 -2.33 4.84 -22.70
C LEU A 180 -3.66 4.58 -21.99
N GLU A 181 -4.45 5.62 -21.68
CA GLU A 181 -5.81 5.48 -21.13
C GLU A 181 -6.76 4.74 -22.10
N GLN A 182 -6.53 4.90 -23.41
CA GLN A 182 -7.28 4.15 -24.45
C GLN A 182 -6.74 2.74 -24.69
N GLY A 183 -5.67 2.33 -23.97
CA GLY A 183 -5.02 1.04 -24.14
C GLY A 183 -4.03 0.97 -25.31
N ASN A 184 -3.65 2.11 -25.88
CA ASN A 184 -2.74 2.21 -27.02
C ASN A 184 -1.32 2.53 -26.54
N THR A 185 -0.32 1.79 -27.00
CA THR A 185 1.09 2.11 -26.78
C THR A 185 1.58 3.19 -27.74
N VAL A 186 2.58 3.95 -27.28
CA VAL A 186 3.23 5.01 -28.06
C VAL A 186 4.68 4.62 -28.31
N THR A 187 5.11 4.69 -29.56
CA THR A 187 6.48 4.29 -29.98
C THR A 187 7.51 5.43 -29.84
N SER A 188 7.06 6.68 -29.98
CA SER A 188 7.93 7.87 -29.88
C SER A 188 7.69 8.56 -28.53
N VAL A 189 8.66 8.45 -27.63
CA VAL A 189 8.64 9.09 -26.31
C VAL A 189 9.83 10.06 -26.24
N PRO A 190 9.62 11.32 -25.85
CA PRO A 190 10.72 12.25 -25.62
C PRO A 190 11.73 11.72 -24.60
N PRO A 191 13.04 11.93 -24.79
CA PRO A 191 14.05 11.47 -23.84
C PRO A 191 13.80 11.85 -22.39
N GLU A 192 13.31 13.07 -22.16
CA GLU A 192 12.98 13.63 -20.83
C GLU A 192 11.83 12.89 -20.16
N LEU A 193 10.92 12.32 -20.92
CA LEU A 193 9.76 11.56 -20.45
C LEU A 193 10.01 10.03 -20.45
N ASN A 194 11.17 9.58 -20.93
CA ASN A 194 11.46 8.16 -21.12
C ASN A 194 11.47 7.37 -19.80
N THR A 195 11.92 7.99 -18.71
CA THR A 195 11.88 7.33 -17.37
C THR A 195 10.47 6.92 -16.99
N LEU A 196 9.45 7.72 -17.37
CA LEU A 196 8.06 7.50 -17.01
C LEU A 196 7.29 6.66 -18.06
N TYR A 197 7.59 6.87 -19.37
CA TYR A 197 6.77 6.32 -20.46
C TYR A 197 7.54 5.43 -21.45
N ARG A 198 8.74 4.94 -21.10
CA ARG A 198 9.49 4.02 -21.97
C ARG A 198 8.59 2.86 -22.43
N SER A 199 8.84 2.36 -23.64
CA SER A 199 7.96 1.37 -24.29
C SER A 199 7.71 0.14 -23.41
N SER A 200 8.70 -0.31 -22.65
CA SER A 200 8.61 -1.49 -21.77
C SER A 200 7.67 -1.31 -20.59
N VAL A 201 7.48 -0.08 -20.06
CA VAL A 201 6.60 0.18 -18.92
C VAL A 201 5.16 0.46 -19.34
N GLN A 202 4.90 0.80 -20.59
CA GLN A 202 3.57 1.20 -21.04
C GLN A 202 2.49 0.11 -20.82
N PRO A 203 2.74 -1.19 -21.03
CA PRO A 203 1.74 -2.22 -20.72
C PRO A 203 1.35 -2.26 -19.24
N TYR A 204 2.31 -1.99 -18.33
CA TYR A 204 2.02 -1.83 -16.91
C TYR A 204 1.10 -0.62 -16.65
N LEU A 205 1.45 0.54 -17.20
CA LEU A 205 0.64 1.76 -17.05
C LEU A 205 -0.77 1.57 -17.58
N ILE A 206 -0.93 0.98 -18.76
CA ILE A 206 -2.24 0.67 -19.36
C ILE A 206 -3.07 -0.22 -18.41
N SER A 207 -2.47 -1.24 -17.83
CA SER A 207 -3.16 -2.12 -16.90
C SER A 207 -3.56 -1.41 -15.60
N TRP A 208 -2.70 -0.53 -15.08
CA TRP A 208 -2.96 0.28 -13.90
C TRP A 208 -4.09 1.30 -14.13
N PHE A 209 -4.09 1.97 -15.28
CA PHE A 209 -5.06 3.01 -15.66
C PHE A 209 -6.50 2.52 -15.75
N ARG A 210 -6.73 1.20 -15.81
CA ARG A 210 -8.08 0.58 -15.80
C ARG A 210 -8.78 0.66 -14.45
N HIS A 211 -8.05 0.92 -13.38
CA HIS A 211 -8.58 0.92 -12.03
C HIS A 211 -8.85 2.33 -11.53
N THR A 212 -10.02 2.50 -10.91
CA THR A 212 -10.44 3.74 -10.26
C THR A 212 -10.54 3.51 -8.76
N PRO A 213 -9.57 3.99 -7.95
CA PRO A 213 -9.52 3.67 -6.51
C PRO A 213 -10.81 4.00 -5.76
N SER A 214 -11.48 5.13 -6.08
CA SER A 214 -12.76 5.48 -5.48
C SER A 214 -13.90 4.50 -5.81
N GLN A 215 -13.84 3.79 -6.94
CA GLN A 215 -14.77 2.71 -7.27
C GLN A 215 -14.36 1.41 -6.58
N GLU A 216 -13.06 1.11 -6.50
CA GLU A 216 -12.57 -0.11 -5.88
C GLU A 216 -12.80 -0.13 -4.36
N ILE A 217 -12.59 0.99 -3.65
CA ILE A 217 -12.88 1.06 -2.21
C ILE A 217 -14.37 0.85 -1.91
N ARG A 218 -15.26 1.33 -2.78
CA ARG A 218 -16.71 1.14 -2.67
C ARG A 218 -17.13 -0.32 -2.70
N ARG A 219 -16.40 -1.17 -3.44
CA ARG A 219 -16.68 -2.60 -3.59
C ARG A 219 -16.26 -3.43 -2.38
N LEU A 220 -15.45 -2.88 -1.48
CA LEU A 220 -15.05 -3.56 -0.26
C LEU A 220 -16.27 -3.74 0.66
N THR A 221 -16.50 -4.98 1.08
CA THR A 221 -17.59 -5.35 2.01
C THR A 221 -17.09 -5.49 3.46
N VAL A 222 -15.81 -5.34 3.67
CA VAL A 222 -15.15 -5.45 4.97
C VAL A 222 -14.99 -4.07 5.63
N PRO A 223 -14.71 -3.98 6.93
CA PRO A 223 -14.34 -2.74 7.58
C PRO A 223 -13.15 -2.06 6.90
N VAL A 224 -13.23 -0.75 6.72
CA VAL A 224 -12.19 0.06 6.06
C VAL A 224 -11.77 1.23 6.96
N LEU A 225 -10.46 1.42 7.09
CA LEU A 225 -9.85 2.63 7.66
C LEU A 225 -9.08 3.37 6.56
N ILE A 226 -9.29 4.68 6.47
CA ILE A 226 -8.56 5.59 5.59
C ILE A 226 -7.73 6.51 6.47
N VAL A 227 -6.42 6.59 6.21
CA VAL A 227 -5.48 7.42 6.98
C VAL A 227 -4.72 8.34 6.04
N GLN A 228 -4.62 9.62 6.40
CA GLN A 228 -3.88 10.62 5.63
C GLN A 228 -3.22 11.63 6.54
N GLY A 229 -2.00 12.04 6.20
CA GLY A 229 -1.26 13.08 6.89
C GLY A 229 -1.49 14.47 6.29
N THR A 230 -1.50 15.52 7.14
CA THR A 230 -1.72 16.90 6.67
C THR A 230 -0.51 17.52 6.00
N THR A 231 0.69 16.96 6.19
CA THR A 231 1.94 17.44 5.58
C THR A 231 2.45 16.52 4.48
N ASP A 232 1.61 15.62 3.96
CA ASP A 232 1.93 14.80 2.79
C ASP A 232 1.99 15.67 1.53
N ILE A 233 3.19 15.75 0.92
CA ILE A 233 3.45 16.53 -0.29
C ILE A 233 3.18 15.77 -1.60
N GLN A 234 2.83 14.48 -1.52
CA GLN A 234 2.55 13.62 -2.68
C GLN A 234 1.05 13.38 -2.86
N VAL A 235 0.33 13.11 -1.77
CA VAL A 235 -1.09 12.82 -1.76
C VAL A 235 -1.78 13.76 -0.78
N PRO A 236 -2.61 14.70 -1.25
CA PRO A 236 -3.27 15.67 -0.38
C PRO A 236 -4.44 15.05 0.41
N VAL A 237 -4.82 15.69 1.50
CA VAL A 237 -5.95 15.28 2.36
C VAL A 237 -7.26 15.13 1.57
N SER A 238 -7.45 15.90 0.50
CA SER A 238 -8.63 15.79 -0.37
C SER A 238 -8.82 14.40 -0.98
N GLU A 239 -7.74 13.65 -1.22
CA GLU A 239 -7.82 12.27 -1.72
C GLU A 239 -8.44 11.33 -0.68
N ALA A 240 -8.02 11.42 0.57
CA ALA A 240 -8.61 10.65 1.66
C ALA A 240 -10.10 11.01 1.89
N GLN A 241 -10.44 12.30 1.78
CA GLN A 241 -11.82 12.77 1.86
C GLN A 241 -12.66 12.22 0.70
N ALA A 242 -12.11 12.16 -0.51
CA ALA A 242 -12.77 11.58 -1.68
C ALA A 242 -12.97 10.06 -1.55
N LEU A 243 -11.98 9.32 -1.00
CA LEU A 243 -12.16 7.91 -0.65
C LEU A 243 -13.25 7.71 0.39
N LYS A 244 -13.30 8.57 1.42
CA LYS A 244 -14.37 8.54 2.44
C LYS A 244 -15.75 8.84 1.85
N MET A 245 -15.86 9.76 0.92
CA MET A 245 -17.12 10.01 0.20
C MET A 245 -17.54 8.80 -0.63
N ALA A 246 -16.59 8.11 -1.25
CA ALA A 246 -16.87 6.90 -2.02
C ALA A 246 -17.27 5.70 -1.14
N LYS A 247 -16.77 5.63 0.11
CA LYS A 247 -17.06 4.59 1.10
C LYS A 247 -17.52 5.23 2.43
N PRO A 248 -18.77 5.65 2.55
CA PRO A 248 -19.27 6.42 3.69
C PRO A 248 -19.20 5.72 5.06
N ASP A 249 -19.19 4.41 5.07
CA ASP A 249 -19.04 3.57 6.27
C ASP A 249 -17.58 3.34 6.69
N ALA A 250 -16.59 3.73 5.87
CA ALA A 250 -15.18 3.68 6.27
C ALA A 250 -14.88 4.64 7.42
N GLU A 251 -13.95 4.29 8.30
CA GLU A 251 -13.36 5.23 9.26
C GLU A 251 -12.35 6.13 8.54
N LEU A 252 -12.33 7.43 8.85
CA LEU A 252 -11.34 8.38 8.30
C LEU A 252 -10.56 8.99 9.45
N ARG A 253 -9.23 8.93 9.36
CA ARG A 253 -8.29 9.60 10.29
C ARG A 253 -7.35 10.52 9.52
N ILE A 254 -7.41 11.80 9.83
CA ILE A 254 -6.45 12.79 9.34
C ILE A 254 -5.48 13.07 10.48
N ILE A 255 -4.18 12.81 10.21
CA ILE A 255 -3.11 12.94 11.22
C ILE A 255 -2.34 14.22 10.96
N GLU A 256 -2.39 15.11 11.94
CA GLU A 256 -1.70 16.40 11.86
C GLU A 256 -0.18 16.24 11.83
N GLY A 257 0.47 16.92 10.89
CA GLY A 257 1.93 16.91 10.76
C GLY A 257 2.54 15.63 10.19
N MET A 258 1.76 14.60 9.86
CA MET A 258 2.28 13.39 9.24
C MET A 258 2.52 13.61 7.74
N ASN A 259 3.71 13.25 7.25
CA ASN A 259 4.06 13.29 5.84
C ASN A 259 3.87 11.94 5.12
N HIS A 260 4.21 11.88 3.81
CA HIS A 260 4.04 10.70 2.98
C HIS A 260 4.78 9.45 3.49
N VAL A 261 5.96 9.63 4.10
CA VAL A 261 6.76 8.55 4.68
C VAL A 261 6.47 8.31 6.16
N LEU A 262 5.29 8.70 6.62
CA LEU A 262 4.70 8.40 7.94
C LEU A 262 5.45 9.06 9.12
N LYS A 263 6.18 10.14 8.86
CA LYS A 263 6.98 10.87 9.87
C LYS A 263 6.30 12.18 10.25
N ALA A 264 6.53 12.63 11.48
CA ALA A 264 6.11 13.96 11.93
C ALA A 264 7.07 15.01 11.37
N VAL A 265 6.67 15.70 10.30
CA VAL A 265 7.51 16.68 9.57
C VAL A 265 6.63 17.83 9.08
N PRO A 266 7.02 19.10 9.31
CA PRO A 266 6.29 20.25 8.79
C PRO A 266 6.37 20.36 7.25
N LEU A 267 5.57 21.24 6.66
CA LEU A 267 5.57 21.53 5.20
C LEU A 267 6.81 22.31 4.72
N ASP A 268 7.90 22.26 5.43
CA ASP A 268 9.18 22.83 5.03
C ASP A 268 9.89 21.91 4.03
N PRO A 269 10.27 22.40 2.82
CA PRO A 269 10.83 21.54 1.77
C PRO A 269 12.14 20.83 2.17
N GLU A 270 12.99 21.48 2.96
CA GLU A 270 14.28 20.90 3.37
C GLU A 270 14.04 19.74 4.35
N GLN A 271 13.18 19.95 5.35
CA GLN A 271 12.83 18.92 6.33
C GLN A 271 12.04 17.78 5.68
N GLN A 272 11.15 18.07 4.72
CA GLN A 272 10.46 17.05 3.93
C GLN A 272 11.48 16.16 3.22
N ASN A 273 12.40 16.73 2.45
CA ASN A 273 13.42 15.96 1.73
C ASN A 273 14.32 15.17 2.68
N ALA A 274 14.76 15.75 3.79
CA ALA A 274 15.62 15.08 4.78
C ALA A 274 14.92 13.83 5.34
N SER A 275 13.63 13.90 5.64
CA SER A 275 12.85 12.81 6.23
C SER A 275 12.81 11.54 5.39
N TYR A 276 12.94 11.66 4.07
CA TYR A 276 13.00 10.51 3.16
C TYR A 276 14.29 9.70 3.28
N SER A 277 15.34 10.27 3.88
CA SER A 277 16.64 9.63 4.08
C SER A 277 17.01 9.49 5.56
N GLU A 278 16.03 9.54 6.45
CA GLU A 278 16.20 9.44 7.91
C GLU A 278 15.56 8.13 8.45
N PRO A 279 16.31 7.01 8.40
CA PRO A 279 15.78 5.69 8.72
C PRO A 279 15.45 5.50 10.22
N THR A 280 15.96 6.36 11.09
CA THR A 280 15.77 6.31 12.54
C THR A 280 14.66 7.23 13.04
N LEU A 281 14.18 8.16 12.20
CA LEU A 281 13.05 9.01 12.56
C LEU A 281 11.80 8.14 12.75
N PRO A 282 11.14 8.19 13.91
CA PRO A 282 10.01 7.30 14.19
C PRO A 282 8.80 7.61 13.29
N VAL A 283 7.96 6.61 13.08
CA VAL A 283 6.61 6.83 12.54
C VAL A 283 5.74 7.55 13.58
N VAL A 284 4.74 8.30 13.10
CA VAL A 284 3.86 9.05 14.00
C VAL A 284 3.10 8.10 14.93
N PRO A 285 3.18 8.25 16.27
CA PRO A 285 2.51 7.36 17.22
C PRO A 285 0.99 7.28 17.01
N GLU A 286 0.35 8.40 16.68
CA GLU A 286 -1.09 8.45 16.42
C GLU A 286 -1.52 7.53 15.26
N LEU A 287 -0.65 7.33 14.25
CA LEU A 287 -0.87 6.37 13.18
C LEU A 287 -0.94 4.94 13.72
N VAL A 288 0.04 4.57 14.55
CA VAL A 288 0.14 3.22 15.14
C VAL A 288 -1.05 2.95 16.05
N ASP A 289 -1.38 3.87 16.93
CA ASP A 289 -2.52 3.77 17.86
C ASP A 289 -3.83 3.63 17.07
N GLY A 290 -4.02 4.45 16.04
CA GLY A 290 -5.20 4.42 15.20
C GLY A 290 -5.40 3.10 14.46
N ILE A 291 -4.34 2.58 13.86
CA ILE A 291 -4.35 1.28 13.19
C ILE A 291 -4.61 0.16 14.18
N SER A 292 -3.92 0.16 15.33
CA SER A 292 -4.07 -0.85 16.37
C SER A 292 -5.53 -0.91 16.90
N GLN A 293 -6.11 0.23 17.24
CA GLN A 293 -7.49 0.31 17.69
C GLN A 293 -8.47 -0.21 16.65
N PHE A 294 -8.28 0.17 15.38
CA PHE A 294 -9.14 -0.29 14.29
C PHE A 294 -9.07 -1.81 14.11
N ILE A 295 -7.88 -2.41 14.11
CA ILE A 295 -7.68 -3.86 13.93
C ILE A 295 -8.35 -4.62 15.08
N HIS A 296 -8.09 -4.25 16.32
CA HIS A 296 -8.68 -4.93 17.48
C HIS A 296 -10.22 -4.80 17.50
N SER A 297 -10.77 -3.63 17.16
CA SER A 297 -12.22 -3.43 17.11
C SER A 297 -12.89 -4.22 15.98
N SER A 298 -12.22 -4.39 14.84
CA SER A 298 -12.74 -5.17 13.71
C SER A 298 -12.76 -6.66 14.01
N GLY A 299 -11.76 -7.19 14.72
CA GLY A 299 -11.71 -8.58 15.19
C GLY A 299 -12.87 -8.92 16.13
N MET A 300 -13.16 -8.06 17.11
CA MET A 300 -14.27 -8.25 18.05
C MET A 300 -15.64 -8.30 17.37
N ARG A 301 -15.87 -7.48 16.33
CA ARG A 301 -17.14 -7.50 15.56
C ARG A 301 -17.35 -8.82 14.84
N ARG A 302 -16.27 -9.45 14.34
CA ARG A 302 -16.35 -10.74 13.67
C ARG A 302 -16.75 -11.87 14.62
N GLU A 303 -16.15 -11.94 15.79
CA GLU A 303 -16.48 -12.95 16.80
C GLU A 303 -17.94 -12.85 17.26
N SER A 304 -18.43 -11.64 17.46
CA SER A 304 -19.83 -11.37 17.81
C SER A 304 -20.80 -11.86 16.74
N ASN A 305 -20.51 -11.63 15.46
CA ASN A 305 -21.36 -12.09 14.36
C ASN A 305 -21.33 -13.60 14.17
N GLN A 306 -20.17 -14.25 14.36
CA GLN A 306 -20.07 -15.71 14.28
C GLN A 306 -20.82 -16.40 15.45
N SER A 307 -20.83 -15.84 16.65
CA SER A 307 -21.57 -16.36 17.79
C SER A 307 -23.08 -16.27 17.60
N LEU A 308 -23.58 -15.21 16.98
CA LEU A 308 -25.00 -15.03 16.66
C LEU A 308 -25.49 -16.08 15.62
N HIS A 309 -24.70 -16.43 14.64
CA HIS A 309 -25.06 -17.42 13.63
C HIS A 309 -24.98 -18.88 14.13
N ARG A 310 -24.20 -19.15 15.18
CA ARG A 310 -24.12 -20.49 15.81
C ARG A 310 -25.31 -20.77 16.73
N ASN A 311 -26.03 -19.76 17.20
CA ASN A 311 -27.12 -19.86 18.16
C ASN A 311 -28.52 -19.81 17.51
N VAL A 312 -28.68 -19.96 16.20
CA VAL A 312 -29.98 -20.13 15.55
C VAL A 312 -30.33 -21.61 15.60
N PRO A 313 -31.33 -22.05 16.41
CA PRO A 313 -31.77 -23.46 16.38
C PRO A 313 -32.35 -23.78 15.01
N ARG A 314 -31.98 -24.95 14.50
CA ARG A 314 -32.59 -25.53 13.27
C ARG A 314 -34.01 -25.96 13.51
#